data_5f485fb1050068e70f8c190a5d33cd40
#
_entry.id   5f485fb1050068e70f8c190a5d33cd40
#
_cell.length_a   1.000
_cell.length_b   1.000
_cell.length_c   1.000
_cell.angle_alpha   90.00
_cell.angle_beta   90.00
_cell.angle_gamma   90.00
#
_symmetry.space_group_name_H-M   'P 1'
#
loop_
_entity.id
_entity.type
_entity.pdbx_description
1 polymer ?
#
loop_
_entity_poly.entity_id
_entity_poly.type
_entity_poly.pdbx_seq_one_letter_code
_entity_poly.pdbx_strand_id
1 'polypeptide(L)'
;MTRSLKRRLAHVAARRFAQRSAPVFLDRAVVSFSFDDFPKSAATTGARILEDRGLRGTFYATASNMGRVVNGVRQYDAEDLARLSEQGHEIGCHSATHPWLARETEDRILTEFEANRDHLALLGHTKPLRTHAYPYGDVSPRVKRHAGRWFAASRGIWPGLNEGHIDLALLRCVSLEPHILARRSARDWIDLAVRRKAWLIFLTHDVAEDHSRYGTDPGALAGVVDHAIAAGAAVLPVAEALDLALARPRGPQAETRLEGLAEGRGVAAGGLAAGGLGTGGLGAGALPTVGAVTGGMARA
;
A
#
# COMPACT_ATOMS: atom_id res chain seq x y z
N MET A 1 -15.61 -33.00 -12.33
CA MET A 1 -15.18 -32.12 -11.23
C MET A 1 -16.08 -30.86 -11.20
N THR A 2 -16.85 -30.68 -10.14
CA THR A 2 -17.82 -29.57 -10.04
C THR A 2 -17.09 -28.20 -10.02
N ARG A 3 -17.73 -27.13 -10.53
CA ARG A 3 -17.18 -25.74 -10.48
C ARG A 3 -16.72 -25.36 -9.06
N SER A 4 -17.43 -25.84 -8.03
CA SER A 4 -17.09 -25.59 -6.61
C SER A 4 -15.74 -26.21 -6.20
N LEU A 5 -15.45 -27.44 -6.61
CA LEU A 5 -14.20 -28.12 -6.27
C LEU A 5 -12.99 -27.47 -6.97
N LYS A 6 -13.11 -27.13 -8.26
CA LYS A 6 -12.07 -26.42 -9.01
C LYS A 6 -11.70 -25.08 -8.32
N ARG A 7 -12.71 -24.35 -7.84
CA ARG A 7 -12.49 -23.07 -7.13
C ARG A 7 -11.78 -23.27 -5.80
N ARG A 8 -12.20 -24.26 -4.99
CA ARG A 8 -11.52 -24.58 -3.72
C ARG A 8 -10.05 -24.94 -3.96
N LEU A 9 -9.75 -25.74 -4.97
CA LEU A 9 -8.37 -26.08 -5.34
C LEU A 9 -7.58 -24.86 -5.82
N ALA A 10 -8.19 -23.97 -6.61
CA ALA A 10 -7.55 -22.72 -7.04
C ALA A 10 -7.24 -21.80 -5.85
N HIS A 11 -8.11 -21.66 -4.88
CA HIS A 11 -7.84 -20.93 -3.63
C HIS A 11 -6.69 -21.54 -2.83
N VAL A 12 -6.68 -22.88 -2.68
CA VAL A 12 -5.58 -23.57 -1.99
C VAL A 12 -4.26 -23.36 -2.75
N ALA A 13 -4.28 -23.51 -4.07
CA ALA A 13 -3.09 -23.27 -4.90
C ALA A 13 -2.59 -21.83 -4.79
N ALA A 14 -3.49 -20.83 -4.85
CA ALA A 14 -3.11 -19.43 -4.68
C ALA A 14 -2.41 -19.15 -3.34
N ARG A 15 -2.81 -19.84 -2.27
CA ARG A 15 -2.22 -19.71 -0.93
C ARG A 15 -0.91 -20.47 -0.75
N ARG A 16 -0.75 -21.61 -1.45
CA ARG A 16 0.42 -22.50 -1.29
C ARG A 16 1.59 -22.12 -2.20
N PHE A 17 1.31 -21.55 -3.35
CA PHE A 17 2.32 -21.22 -4.34
C PHE A 17 2.50 -19.71 -4.46
N ALA A 18 3.64 -19.22 -3.98
CA ALA A 18 4.03 -17.84 -4.17
C ALA A 18 4.28 -17.56 -5.66
N GLN A 19 3.80 -16.41 -6.13
CA GLN A 19 4.03 -15.96 -7.51
C GLN A 19 5.07 -14.84 -7.59
N ARG A 20 5.19 -14.05 -6.53
CA ARG A 20 6.18 -12.96 -6.41
C ARG A 20 6.85 -13.04 -5.05
N SER A 21 7.69 -14.05 -4.89
CA SER A 21 8.42 -14.24 -3.63
C SER A 21 9.50 -13.17 -3.45
N ALA A 22 9.54 -12.57 -2.28
CA ALA A 22 10.56 -11.60 -1.88
C ALA A 22 10.99 -11.83 -0.44
N PRO A 23 12.29 -11.67 -0.12
CA PRO A 23 12.77 -11.71 1.24
C PRO A 23 12.39 -10.43 2.01
N VAL A 24 12.14 -10.56 3.31
CA VAL A 24 11.84 -9.46 4.22
C VAL A 24 13.08 -9.16 5.08
N PHE A 25 13.43 -7.89 5.18
CA PHE A 25 14.58 -7.40 5.94
C PHE A 25 14.11 -6.37 6.99
N LEU A 26 13.63 -6.85 8.13
CA LEU A 26 13.18 -5.99 9.21
C LEU A 26 14.07 -6.18 10.45
N ASP A 27 14.50 -5.09 11.03
CA ASP A 27 15.23 -5.05 12.31
C ASP A 27 14.30 -4.91 13.53
N ARG A 28 13.06 -4.47 13.29
CA ARG A 28 11.97 -4.34 14.27
C ARG A 28 10.62 -4.72 13.66
N ALA A 29 9.60 -4.83 14.50
CA ALA A 29 8.24 -5.07 14.01
C ALA A 29 7.69 -3.86 13.25
N VAL A 30 6.89 -4.16 12.22
CA VAL A 30 6.08 -3.17 11.50
C VAL A 30 4.62 -3.58 11.62
N VAL A 31 3.73 -2.62 11.91
CA VAL A 31 2.29 -2.82 11.97
C VAL A 31 1.64 -1.86 10.97
N SER A 32 0.74 -2.36 10.14
CA SER A 32 -0.07 -1.54 9.23
C SER A 32 -1.55 -1.71 9.57
N PHE A 33 -2.29 -0.60 9.61
CA PHE A 33 -3.73 -0.60 9.74
C PHE A 33 -4.36 -0.31 8.40
N SER A 34 -5.24 -1.20 7.93
CA SER A 34 -5.91 -1.07 6.63
C SER A 34 -7.42 -1.20 6.76
N PHE A 35 -8.14 -0.39 5.96
CA PHE A 35 -9.59 -0.27 5.95
C PHE A 35 -10.11 -0.65 4.57
N ASP A 36 -10.95 -1.70 4.50
CA ASP A 36 -11.54 -2.15 3.24
C ASP A 36 -12.87 -1.46 2.95
N ASP A 37 -13.27 -1.42 1.69
CA ASP A 37 -14.45 -0.72 1.18
C ASP A 37 -14.43 0.80 1.38
N PHE A 38 -13.62 1.29 2.29
CA PHE A 38 -13.49 2.70 2.62
C PHE A 38 -14.81 3.32 3.17
N PRO A 39 -15.39 2.75 4.25
CA PRO A 39 -16.56 3.36 4.88
C PRO A 39 -16.29 4.77 5.40
N LYS A 40 -17.32 5.62 5.43
CA LYS A 40 -17.23 6.99 5.94
C LYS A 40 -16.67 7.06 7.37
N SER A 41 -17.08 6.14 8.25
CA SER A 41 -16.57 6.07 9.63
C SER A 41 -15.10 5.65 9.71
N ALA A 42 -14.61 4.83 8.77
CA ALA A 42 -13.18 4.57 8.66
C ALA A 42 -12.41 5.83 8.26
N ALA A 43 -12.96 6.59 7.27
CA ALA A 43 -12.38 7.86 6.83
C ALA A 43 -12.34 8.92 7.94
N THR A 44 -13.35 8.97 8.78
CA THR A 44 -13.47 9.98 9.84
C THR A 44 -12.89 9.47 11.16
N THR A 45 -13.57 8.55 11.84
CA THR A 45 -13.19 8.05 13.16
C THR A 45 -11.90 7.24 13.12
N GLY A 46 -11.81 6.28 12.16
CA GLY A 46 -10.63 5.41 12.03
C GLY A 46 -9.37 6.19 11.70
N ALA A 47 -9.45 7.13 10.73
CA ALA A 47 -8.33 7.98 10.36
C ALA A 47 -7.90 8.88 11.53
N ARG A 48 -8.86 9.53 12.21
CA ARG A 48 -8.55 10.40 13.36
C ARG A 48 -7.80 9.66 14.47
N ILE A 49 -8.19 8.42 14.79
CA ILE A 49 -7.49 7.60 15.79
C ILE A 49 -6.00 7.45 15.46
N LEU A 50 -5.65 7.30 14.18
CA LEU A 50 -4.27 7.24 13.72
C LEU A 50 -3.62 8.63 13.69
N GLU A 51 -4.31 9.63 13.15
CA GLU A 51 -3.84 11.01 12.99
C GLU A 51 -3.50 11.66 14.34
N ASP A 52 -4.33 11.47 15.37
CA ASP A 52 -4.11 11.96 16.75
C ASP A 52 -2.81 11.42 17.39
N ARG A 53 -2.26 10.33 16.81
CA ARG A 53 -0.99 9.71 17.22
C ARG A 53 0.14 9.97 16.23
N GLY A 54 -0.06 10.88 15.26
CA GLY A 54 0.90 11.18 14.20
C GLY A 54 1.08 10.05 13.17
N LEU A 55 0.16 9.08 13.14
CA LEU A 55 0.24 7.88 12.30
C LEU A 55 -0.64 8.00 11.06
N ARG A 56 -0.40 7.12 10.10
CA ARG A 56 -1.17 6.98 8.86
C ARG A 56 -1.56 5.53 8.63
N GLY A 57 -2.66 5.31 7.89
CA GLY A 57 -3.17 4.00 7.50
C GLY A 57 -3.36 3.88 6.00
N THR A 58 -3.91 2.74 5.58
CA THR A 58 -4.21 2.42 4.19
C THR A 58 -5.70 2.25 4.00
N PHE A 59 -6.29 2.95 3.05
CA PHE A 59 -7.72 2.89 2.72
C PHE A 59 -7.89 2.29 1.33
N TYR A 60 -8.48 1.10 1.26
CA TYR A 60 -8.71 0.39 0.00
C TYR A 60 -10.05 0.80 -0.61
N ALA A 61 -9.99 1.63 -1.65
CA ALA A 61 -11.14 2.27 -2.26
C ALA A 61 -11.74 1.42 -3.38
N THR A 62 -13.07 1.27 -3.34
CA THR A 62 -13.90 0.74 -4.43
C THR A 62 -14.67 1.89 -5.09
N ALA A 63 -14.41 2.16 -6.37
CA ALA A 63 -15.00 3.30 -7.09
C ALA A 63 -16.53 3.32 -7.02
N SER A 64 -17.19 2.18 -7.22
CA SER A 64 -18.65 2.10 -7.23
C SER A 64 -19.30 2.33 -5.88
N ASN A 65 -18.56 2.30 -4.78
CA ASN A 65 -19.09 2.50 -3.43
C ASN A 65 -19.20 3.99 -3.08
N MET A 66 -18.44 4.86 -3.73
CA MET A 66 -18.39 6.30 -3.40
C MET A 66 -19.77 6.95 -3.33
N GLY A 67 -20.02 7.65 -2.22
CA GLY A 67 -21.28 8.36 -1.97
C GLY A 67 -22.50 7.48 -1.71
N ARG A 68 -22.32 6.16 -1.63
CA ARG A 68 -23.43 5.21 -1.46
C ARG A 68 -23.54 4.70 -0.02
N VAL A 69 -24.64 4.01 0.22
CA VAL A 69 -24.83 3.14 1.39
C VAL A 69 -24.75 1.70 0.87
N VAL A 70 -23.77 0.93 1.36
CA VAL A 70 -23.56 -0.47 0.99
C VAL A 70 -23.77 -1.33 2.23
N ASN A 71 -24.70 -2.28 2.17
CA ASN A 71 -25.05 -3.15 3.31
C ASN A 71 -25.36 -2.38 4.61
N GLY A 72 -26.02 -1.21 4.49
CA GLY A 72 -26.36 -0.36 5.64
C GLY A 72 -25.24 0.57 6.10
N VAL A 73 -24.04 0.48 5.53
CA VAL A 73 -22.87 1.29 5.91
C VAL A 73 -22.64 2.39 4.86
N ARG A 74 -22.61 3.65 5.31
CA ARG A 74 -22.28 4.80 4.46
C ARG A 74 -20.82 4.72 4.05
N GLN A 75 -20.57 4.89 2.75
CA GLN A 75 -19.24 4.85 2.16
C GLN A 75 -18.64 6.26 2.03
N TYR A 76 -17.35 6.33 1.74
CA TYR A 76 -16.60 7.56 1.52
C TYR A 76 -17.20 8.44 0.41
N ASP A 77 -16.83 9.70 0.42
CA ASP A 77 -17.10 10.65 -0.65
C ASP A 77 -15.80 11.30 -1.17
N ALA A 78 -15.92 12.24 -2.11
CA ALA A 78 -14.77 12.89 -2.72
C ALA A 78 -13.95 13.73 -1.70
N GLU A 79 -14.62 14.32 -0.71
CA GLU A 79 -13.96 15.10 0.34
C GLU A 79 -13.10 14.19 1.23
N ASP A 80 -13.61 13.01 1.60
CA ASP A 80 -12.84 12.02 2.36
C ASP A 80 -11.60 11.57 1.60
N LEU A 81 -11.75 11.29 0.29
CA LEU A 81 -10.64 10.88 -0.57
C LEU A 81 -9.55 11.95 -0.64
N ALA A 82 -9.95 13.21 -0.87
CA ALA A 82 -9.02 14.35 -0.93
C ALA A 82 -8.31 14.54 0.40
N ARG A 83 -9.08 14.64 1.50
CA ARG A 83 -8.54 14.84 2.84
C ARG A 83 -7.52 13.77 3.25
N LEU A 84 -7.85 12.50 3.07
CA LEU A 84 -6.93 11.41 3.46
C LEU A 84 -5.67 11.40 2.58
N SER A 85 -5.81 11.71 1.28
CA SER A 85 -4.65 11.83 0.38
C SER A 85 -3.72 12.98 0.79
N GLU A 86 -4.28 14.14 1.18
CA GLU A 86 -3.54 15.31 1.66
C GLU A 86 -2.87 15.05 3.02
N GLN A 87 -3.56 14.36 3.91
CA GLN A 87 -3.04 13.97 5.22
C GLN A 87 -1.95 12.89 5.15
N GLY A 88 -1.66 12.33 3.98
CA GLY A 88 -0.60 11.36 3.77
C GLY A 88 -1.00 9.91 4.06
N HIS A 89 -2.30 9.62 4.17
CA HIS A 89 -2.75 8.23 4.16
C HIS A 89 -2.56 7.60 2.77
N GLU A 90 -2.36 6.29 2.75
CA GLU A 90 -2.35 5.53 1.50
C GLU A 90 -3.77 5.26 1.03
N ILE A 91 -4.05 5.57 -0.22
CA ILE A 91 -5.22 5.07 -0.94
C ILE A 91 -4.76 3.90 -1.79
N GLY A 92 -5.33 2.73 -1.52
CA GLY A 92 -5.08 1.50 -2.25
C GLY A 92 -6.27 1.10 -3.13
N CYS A 93 -6.06 0.15 -4.02
CA CYS A 93 -7.11 -0.37 -4.91
C CYS A 93 -7.92 -1.49 -4.25
N HIS A 94 -9.27 -1.40 -4.36
CA HIS A 94 -10.16 -2.50 -3.97
C HIS A 94 -11.07 -2.94 -5.13
N SER A 95 -10.60 -2.78 -6.38
CA SER A 95 -11.36 -2.95 -7.63
C SER A 95 -12.46 -1.91 -7.82
N ALA A 96 -12.93 -1.72 -9.05
CA ALA A 96 -13.93 -0.69 -9.36
C ALA A 96 -15.32 -1.02 -8.84
N THR A 97 -15.75 -2.30 -8.89
CA THR A 97 -17.11 -2.73 -8.56
C THR A 97 -17.18 -3.83 -7.50
N HIS A 98 -16.08 -4.09 -6.79
CA HIS A 98 -15.98 -5.10 -5.73
C HIS A 98 -16.43 -6.51 -6.16
N PRO A 99 -15.93 -7.06 -7.30
CA PRO A 99 -16.38 -8.35 -7.80
C PRO A 99 -15.65 -9.53 -7.14
N TRP A 100 -16.17 -10.72 -7.32
CA TRP A 100 -15.46 -11.96 -7.02
C TRP A 100 -14.41 -12.23 -8.12
N LEU A 101 -13.23 -11.64 -8.01
CA LEU A 101 -12.20 -11.63 -9.06
C LEU A 101 -11.81 -13.02 -9.59
N ALA A 102 -11.83 -14.06 -8.75
CA ALA A 102 -11.52 -15.42 -9.21
C ALA A 102 -12.58 -16.00 -10.14
N ARG A 103 -13.75 -15.36 -10.25
CA ARG A 103 -14.83 -15.77 -11.16
C ARG A 103 -14.80 -15.02 -12.48
N GLU A 104 -14.10 -13.89 -12.53
CA GLU A 104 -14.05 -12.98 -13.67
C GLU A 104 -13.09 -13.46 -14.76
N THR A 105 -13.29 -12.98 -15.99
CA THR A 105 -12.33 -13.15 -17.10
C THR A 105 -11.08 -12.31 -16.88
N GLU A 106 -10.03 -12.56 -17.63
CA GLU A 106 -8.77 -11.76 -17.55
C GLU A 106 -9.02 -10.31 -17.90
N ASP A 107 -9.74 -10.05 -18.99
CA ASP A 107 -10.09 -8.69 -19.44
C ASP A 107 -10.90 -7.96 -18.37
N ARG A 108 -11.87 -8.65 -17.74
CA ARG A 108 -12.65 -8.04 -16.66
C ARG A 108 -11.81 -7.71 -15.44
N ILE A 109 -10.86 -8.56 -15.05
CA ILE A 109 -9.92 -8.30 -13.95
C ILE A 109 -9.11 -7.02 -14.24
N LEU A 110 -8.59 -6.87 -15.45
CA LEU A 110 -7.82 -5.68 -15.85
C LEU A 110 -8.70 -4.43 -15.86
N THR A 111 -9.89 -4.52 -16.46
CA THR A 111 -10.87 -3.42 -16.47
C THR A 111 -11.24 -2.97 -15.04
N GLU A 112 -11.36 -3.88 -14.08
CA GLU A 112 -11.64 -3.54 -12.68
C GLU A 112 -10.51 -2.70 -12.05
N PHE A 113 -9.25 -2.98 -12.38
CA PHE A 113 -8.11 -2.22 -11.86
C PHE A 113 -7.99 -0.85 -12.56
N GLU A 114 -8.14 -0.82 -13.89
CA GLU A 114 -8.10 0.40 -14.69
C GLU A 114 -9.22 1.36 -14.31
N ALA A 115 -10.46 0.89 -14.32
CA ALA A 115 -11.62 1.71 -14.01
C ALA A 115 -11.56 2.27 -12.58
N ASN A 116 -11.05 1.51 -11.60
CA ASN A 116 -10.87 2.02 -10.25
C ASN A 116 -9.84 3.15 -10.20
N ARG A 117 -8.67 2.94 -10.82
CA ARG A 117 -7.62 3.97 -10.92
C ARG A 117 -8.14 5.23 -11.59
N ASP A 118 -8.79 5.08 -12.74
CA ASP A 118 -9.25 6.21 -13.56
C ASP A 118 -10.34 7.01 -12.86
N HIS A 119 -11.27 6.31 -12.18
CA HIS A 119 -12.29 6.97 -11.36
C HIS A 119 -11.69 7.79 -10.21
N LEU A 120 -10.74 7.22 -9.46
CA LEU A 120 -10.08 7.94 -8.37
C LEU A 120 -9.24 9.12 -8.88
N ALA A 121 -8.63 8.99 -10.08
CA ALA A 121 -7.90 10.07 -10.73
C ALA A 121 -8.82 11.23 -11.14
N LEU A 122 -10.03 10.95 -11.66
CA LEU A 122 -11.05 11.97 -11.96
C LEU A 122 -11.48 12.74 -10.72
N LEU A 123 -11.37 12.14 -9.53
CA LEU A 123 -11.66 12.77 -8.25
C LEU A 123 -10.44 13.49 -7.63
N GLY A 124 -9.35 13.61 -8.37
CA GLY A 124 -8.15 14.33 -7.94
C GLY A 124 -7.08 13.46 -7.26
N HIS A 125 -7.31 12.16 -7.08
CA HIS A 125 -6.27 11.27 -6.54
C HIS A 125 -5.32 10.84 -7.67
N THR A 126 -4.24 11.60 -7.87
CA THR A 126 -3.26 11.37 -8.94
C THR A 126 -2.06 10.51 -8.52
N LYS A 127 -1.94 10.18 -7.23
CA LYS A 127 -0.87 9.30 -6.74
C LYS A 127 -1.09 7.86 -7.25
N PRO A 128 -0.03 7.10 -7.54
CA PRO A 128 -0.17 5.70 -7.95
C PRO A 128 -0.85 4.85 -6.87
N LEU A 129 -1.82 4.02 -7.25
CA LEU A 129 -2.38 2.98 -6.38
C LEU A 129 -1.36 1.84 -6.27
N ARG A 130 -0.49 1.89 -5.26
CA ARG A 130 0.64 0.96 -5.12
C ARG A 130 0.23 -0.40 -4.62
N THR A 131 -0.80 -0.46 -3.77
CA THR A 131 -1.25 -1.70 -3.16
C THR A 131 -2.71 -2.01 -3.49
N HIS A 132 -3.05 -3.29 -3.37
CA HIS A 132 -4.38 -3.81 -3.67
C HIS A 132 -4.85 -4.75 -2.56
N ALA A 133 -6.14 -4.72 -2.24
CA ALA A 133 -6.81 -5.72 -1.44
C ALA A 133 -7.78 -6.50 -2.31
N TYR A 134 -7.75 -7.84 -2.21
CA TYR A 134 -8.69 -8.67 -2.98
C TYR A 134 -10.08 -8.59 -2.37
N PRO A 135 -11.12 -8.13 -3.11
CA PRO A 135 -12.50 -8.20 -2.66
C PRO A 135 -12.86 -9.61 -2.16
N TYR A 136 -13.47 -9.70 -0.98
CA TYR A 136 -13.81 -10.97 -0.31
C TYR A 136 -12.61 -11.89 0.01
N GLY A 137 -11.38 -11.44 -0.18
CA GLY A 137 -10.21 -12.31 -0.21
C GLY A 137 -10.25 -13.34 -1.33
N ASP A 138 -11.07 -13.11 -2.39
CA ASP A 138 -11.27 -14.05 -3.48
C ASP A 138 -10.08 -14.04 -4.44
N VAL A 139 -9.25 -15.06 -4.38
CA VAL A 139 -7.99 -15.14 -5.09
C VAL A 139 -7.82 -16.49 -5.81
N SER A 140 -7.20 -16.45 -6.97
CA SER A 140 -6.76 -17.63 -7.73
C SER A 140 -5.35 -17.35 -8.30
N PRO A 141 -4.61 -18.37 -8.76
CA PRO A 141 -3.30 -18.15 -9.39
C PRO A 141 -3.37 -17.19 -10.58
N ARG A 142 -4.47 -17.17 -11.32
CA ARG A 142 -4.72 -16.24 -12.42
C ARG A 142 -4.83 -14.80 -11.91
N VAL A 143 -5.71 -14.55 -10.92
CA VAL A 143 -5.91 -13.21 -10.34
C VAL A 143 -4.59 -12.69 -9.76
N LYS A 144 -3.85 -13.52 -9.01
CA LYS A 144 -2.54 -13.16 -8.47
C LYS A 144 -1.56 -12.72 -9.55
N ARG A 145 -1.56 -13.39 -10.71
CA ARG A 145 -0.67 -13.03 -11.83
C ARG A 145 -0.96 -11.63 -12.35
N HIS A 146 -2.23 -11.28 -12.53
CA HIS A 146 -2.63 -9.95 -12.99
C HIS A 146 -2.37 -8.90 -11.92
N ALA A 147 -2.83 -9.09 -10.70
CA ALA A 147 -2.57 -8.17 -9.58
C ALA A 147 -1.08 -7.96 -9.35
N GLY A 148 -0.27 -9.02 -9.43
CA GLY A 148 1.18 -8.94 -9.27
C GLY A 148 1.93 -8.16 -10.37
N ARG A 149 1.31 -7.91 -11.52
CA ARG A 149 1.84 -7.05 -12.58
C ARG A 149 1.40 -5.59 -12.42
N TRP A 150 0.24 -5.38 -11.79
CA TRP A 150 -0.38 -4.06 -11.63
C TRP A 150 0.08 -3.35 -10.35
N PHE A 151 0.23 -4.07 -9.26
CA PHE A 151 0.48 -3.52 -7.94
C PHE A 151 1.85 -3.96 -7.40
N ALA A 152 2.46 -3.11 -6.58
CA ALA A 152 3.67 -3.46 -5.83
C ALA A 152 3.41 -4.61 -4.88
N ALA A 153 2.27 -4.61 -4.19
CA ALA A 153 1.80 -5.74 -3.42
C ALA A 153 0.27 -5.83 -3.38
N SER A 154 -0.24 -7.04 -3.12
CA SER A 154 -1.67 -7.30 -2.91
C SER A 154 -1.86 -8.13 -1.65
N ARG A 155 -2.89 -7.84 -0.84
CA ARG A 155 -3.20 -8.62 0.35
C ARG A 155 -4.52 -9.38 0.25
N GLY A 156 -4.54 -10.54 0.89
CA GLY A 156 -5.77 -11.30 1.10
C GLY A 156 -6.41 -11.00 2.45
N ILE A 157 -7.05 -12.05 3.03
CA ILE A 157 -7.70 -12.01 4.35
C ILE A 157 -7.19 -13.12 5.29
N TRP A 158 -6.11 -13.84 4.93
CA TRP A 158 -5.63 -14.96 5.73
C TRP A 158 -4.72 -14.50 6.87
N PRO A 159 -5.01 -14.95 8.11
CA PRO A 159 -4.24 -14.57 9.28
C PRO A 159 -2.78 -15.02 9.18
N GLY A 160 -1.88 -14.15 9.65
CA GLY A 160 -0.46 -14.44 9.75
C GLY A 160 0.42 -13.20 9.68
N LEU A 161 1.71 -13.42 9.91
CA LEU A 161 2.76 -12.42 9.75
C LEU A 161 3.37 -12.49 8.36
N ASN A 162 3.90 -11.38 7.91
CA ASN A 162 4.73 -11.27 6.72
C ASN A 162 6.20 -11.24 7.18
N GLU A 163 6.88 -12.39 7.08
CA GLU A 163 8.25 -12.61 7.57
C GLU A 163 9.02 -13.58 6.68
N GLY A 164 10.34 -13.54 6.72
CA GLY A 164 11.20 -14.43 5.93
C GLY A 164 11.06 -14.18 4.44
N HIS A 165 10.35 -15.06 3.74
CA HIS A 165 9.97 -14.89 2.34
C HIS A 165 8.45 -14.73 2.23
N ILE A 166 8.02 -13.62 1.66
CA ILE A 166 6.61 -13.28 1.48
C ILE A 166 6.22 -13.34 0.01
N ASP A 167 4.93 -13.59 -0.26
CA ASP A 167 4.39 -13.46 -1.61
C ASP A 167 3.78 -12.06 -1.78
N LEU A 168 4.45 -11.20 -2.52
CA LEU A 168 3.97 -9.84 -2.81
C LEU A 168 2.60 -9.81 -3.51
N ALA A 169 2.23 -10.90 -4.18
CA ALA A 169 0.92 -11.03 -4.78
C ALA A 169 -0.16 -11.55 -3.79
N LEU A 170 0.21 -11.88 -2.55
CA LEU A 170 -0.74 -12.33 -1.52
C LEU A 170 -0.17 -12.17 -0.11
N LEU A 171 -0.11 -10.94 0.38
CA LEU A 171 0.27 -10.65 1.75
C LEU A 171 -0.79 -11.18 2.73
N ARG A 172 -0.34 -11.56 3.92
CA ARG A 172 -1.19 -11.96 5.04
C ARG A 172 -1.67 -10.74 5.81
N CYS A 173 -2.87 -10.83 6.37
CA CYS A 173 -3.38 -9.84 7.31
C CYS A 173 -4.25 -10.50 8.37
N VAL A 174 -4.52 -9.79 9.45
CA VAL A 174 -5.39 -10.23 10.55
C VAL A 174 -6.57 -9.28 10.63
N SER A 175 -7.78 -9.80 10.48
CA SER A 175 -8.98 -8.99 10.70
C SER A 175 -9.17 -8.65 12.17
N LEU A 176 -9.56 -7.41 12.45
CA LEU A 176 -9.94 -6.94 13.79
C LEU A 176 -11.37 -7.37 14.20
N GLU A 177 -12.06 -8.11 13.35
CA GLU A 177 -13.37 -8.66 13.65
C GLU A 177 -13.32 -9.53 14.93
N PRO A 178 -14.23 -9.34 15.91
CA PRO A 178 -14.18 -10.04 17.20
C PRO A 178 -14.09 -11.57 17.08
N HIS A 179 -14.82 -12.17 16.12
CA HIS A 179 -14.82 -13.62 15.95
C HIS A 179 -13.49 -14.19 15.38
N ILE A 180 -12.74 -13.37 14.65
CA ILE A 180 -11.39 -13.74 14.18
C ILE A 180 -10.39 -13.63 15.32
N LEU A 181 -10.52 -12.60 16.17
CA LEU A 181 -9.66 -12.36 17.32
C LEU A 181 -9.94 -13.30 18.49
N ALA A 182 -11.03 -14.07 18.49
CA ALA A 182 -11.38 -14.99 19.56
C ALA A 182 -10.31 -16.06 19.85
N ARG A 183 -9.48 -16.43 18.85
CA ARG A 183 -8.40 -17.41 19.00
C ARG A 183 -7.07 -16.80 19.41
N ARG A 184 -6.84 -15.57 19.04
CA ARG A 184 -5.64 -14.78 19.38
C ARG A 184 -6.00 -13.31 19.32
N SER A 185 -5.81 -12.59 20.41
CA SER A 185 -6.12 -11.16 20.46
C SER A 185 -5.23 -10.34 19.53
N ALA A 186 -5.66 -9.12 19.20
CA ALA A 186 -4.84 -8.21 18.42
C ALA A 186 -3.51 -7.89 19.12
N ARG A 187 -3.51 -7.77 20.45
CA ARG A 187 -2.29 -7.56 21.25
C ARG A 187 -1.33 -8.73 21.12
N ASP A 188 -1.81 -9.98 21.24
CA ASP A 188 -0.96 -11.16 21.08
C ASP A 188 -0.34 -11.26 19.67
N TRP A 189 -1.07 -10.78 18.64
CA TRP A 189 -0.52 -10.69 17.29
C TRP A 189 0.59 -9.66 17.18
N ILE A 190 0.44 -8.49 17.82
CA ILE A 190 1.48 -7.45 17.88
C ILE A 190 2.71 -7.97 18.62
N ASP A 191 2.53 -8.58 19.80
CA ASP A 191 3.63 -9.14 20.59
C ASP A 191 4.37 -10.23 19.83
N LEU A 192 3.63 -11.04 19.05
CA LEU A 192 4.26 -12.04 18.19
C LEU A 192 5.07 -11.38 17.07
N ALA A 193 4.55 -10.32 16.44
CA ALA A 193 5.27 -9.56 15.40
C ALA A 193 6.54 -8.92 15.97
N VAL A 194 6.48 -8.37 17.19
CA VAL A 194 7.64 -7.79 17.89
C VAL A 194 8.72 -8.84 18.14
N ARG A 195 8.35 -10.00 18.72
CA ARG A 195 9.30 -11.08 18.96
C ARG A 195 9.98 -11.62 17.70
N ARG A 196 9.28 -11.57 16.56
CA ARG A 196 9.76 -12.10 15.28
C ARG A 196 10.33 -11.05 14.36
N LYS A 197 10.28 -9.77 14.74
CA LYS A 197 10.64 -8.64 13.86
C LYS A 197 9.94 -8.74 12.51
N ALA A 198 8.63 -8.96 12.55
CA ALA A 198 7.81 -9.25 11.39
C ALA A 198 6.87 -8.09 11.05
N TRP A 199 6.34 -8.09 9.84
CA TRP A 199 5.30 -7.17 9.41
C TRP A 199 3.91 -7.77 9.61
N LEU A 200 3.10 -7.11 10.43
CA LEU A 200 1.69 -7.42 10.69
C LEU A 200 0.81 -6.40 10.01
N ILE A 201 -0.16 -6.85 9.23
CA ILE A 201 -1.19 -6.00 8.64
C ILE A 201 -2.51 -6.31 9.35
N PHE A 202 -3.13 -5.31 9.94
CA PHE A 202 -4.51 -5.40 10.39
C PHE A 202 -5.48 -4.95 9.31
N LEU A 203 -6.64 -5.59 9.27
CA LEU A 203 -7.77 -5.30 8.41
C LEU A 203 -8.99 -5.00 9.27
N THR A 204 -9.71 -3.94 8.95
CA THR A 204 -11.09 -3.69 9.40
C THR A 204 -11.87 -2.97 8.29
N HIS A 205 -13.14 -2.67 8.51
CA HIS A 205 -13.98 -1.89 7.61
C HIS A 205 -14.41 -0.60 8.31
N ASP A 206 -15.64 -0.52 8.80
CA ASP A 206 -16.17 0.62 9.52
C ASP A 206 -15.64 0.72 10.96
N VAL A 207 -15.57 1.94 11.48
CA VAL A 207 -15.10 2.22 12.86
C VAL A 207 -16.17 3.06 13.57
N ALA A 208 -17.04 2.40 14.31
CA ALA A 208 -18.17 3.01 15.00
C ALA A 208 -18.56 2.15 16.23
N GLU A 209 -19.29 2.73 17.19
CA GLU A 209 -19.84 1.99 18.33
C GLU A 209 -20.86 0.93 17.87
N ASP A 210 -21.69 1.29 16.88
CA ASP A 210 -22.68 0.46 16.23
C ASP A 210 -22.16 -0.15 14.92
N HIS A 211 -20.87 -0.50 14.88
CA HIS A 211 -20.21 -1.01 13.70
C HIS A 211 -20.86 -2.27 13.13
N SER A 212 -20.68 -2.49 11.81
CA SER A 212 -21.08 -3.73 11.13
C SER A 212 -20.33 -4.94 11.70
N ARG A 213 -20.76 -6.14 11.29
CA ARG A 213 -20.03 -7.37 11.67
C ARG A 213 -18.56 -7.39 11.23
N TYR A 214 -18.17 -6.56 10.28
CA TYR A 214 -16.82 -6.45 9.73
C TYR A 214 -16.03 -5.27 10.31
N GLY A 215 -16.70 -4.42 11.05
CA GLY A 215 -16.14 -3.22 11.65
C GLY A 215 -15.47 -3.46 12.99
N THR A 216 -15.08 -2.37 13.61
CA THR A 216 -14.36 -2.35 14.89
C THR A 216 -14.82 -1.16 15.72
N ASP A 217 -15.00 -1.39 17.03
CA ASP A 217 -15.26 -0.32 17.99
C ASP A 217 -14.09 0.67 18.04
N PRO A 218 -14.37 2.00 18.13
CA PRO A 218 -13.34 3.03 18.17
C PRO A 218 -12.34 2.87 19.32
N GLY A 219 -12.82 2.54 20.51
CA GLY A 219 -11.97 2.33 21.69
C GLY A 219 -11.08 1.08 21.55
N ALA A 220 -11.64 0.01 20.95
CA ALA A 220 -10.89 -1.20 20.65
C ALA A 220 -9.77 -0.90 19.62
N LEU A 221 -10.06 -0.17 18.54
CA LEU A 221 -9.05 0.23 17.57
C LEU A 221 -7.96 1.09 18.20
N ALA A 222 -8.34 2.11 18.97
CA ALA A 222 -7.41 2.98 19.68
C ALA A 222 -6.48 2.16 20.60
N GLY A 223 -7.04 1.24 21.39
CA GLY A 223 -6.26 0.38 22.28
C GLY A 223 -5.29 -0.56 21.56
N VAL A 224 -5.61 -1.01 20.33
CA VAL A 224 -4.71 -1.82 19.49
C VAL A 224 -3.58 -0.95 18.94
N VAL A 225 -3.89 0.28 18.47
CA VAL A 225 -2.89 1.24 17.99
C VAL A 225 -1.92 1.63 19.11
N ASP A 226 -2.43 1.96 20.30
CA ASP A 226 -1.62 2.32 21.45
C ASP A 226 -0.69 1.17 21.88
N HIS A 227 -1.20 -0.07 21.84
CA HIS A 227 -0.37 -1.24 22.14
C HIS A 227 0.75 -1.43 21.12
N ALA A 228 0.50 -1.21 19.82
CA ALA A 228 1.54 -1.30 18.79
C ALA A 228 2.66 -0.28 19.02
N ILE A 229 2.29 0.97 19.37
CA ILE A 229 3.25 2.03 19.72
C ILE A 229 4.05 1.65 20.96
N ALA A 230 3.38 1.27 22.04
CA ALA A 230 4.01 0.90 23.32
C ALA A 230 4.94 -0.30 23.20
N ALA A 231 4.63 -1.25 22.30
CA ALA A 231 5.47 -2.41 22.02
C ALA A 231 6.67 -2.09 21.11
N GLY A 232 6.86 -0.83 20.68
CA GLY A 232 7.99 -0.38 19.86
C GLY A 232 7.89 -0.74 18.38
N ALA A 233 6.71 -1.13 17.89
CA ALA A 233 6.51 -1.37 16.47
C ALA A 233 6.48 -0.06 15.67
N ALA A 234 7.03 -0.07 14.46
CA ALA A 234 6.79 1.01 13.51
C ALA A 234 5.38 0.87 12.94
N VAL A 235 4.56 1.92 13.02
CA VAL A 235 3.22 1.92 12.44
C VAL A 235 3.24 2.70 11.14
N LEU A 236 3.01 2.01 10.01
CA LEU A 236 3.17 2.56 8.66
C LEU A 236 2.03 2.13 7.74
N PRO A 237 1.63 2.94 6.74
CA PRO A 237 0.81 2.48 5.61
C PRO A 237 1.42 1.26 4.93
N VAL A 238 0.59 0.45 4.27
CA VAL A 238 1.04 -0.81 3.66
C VAL A 238 2.14 -0.59 2.62
N ALA A 239 2.05 0.47 1.78
CA ALA A 239 3.05 0.77 0.78
C ALA A 239 4.40 1.19 1.38
N GLU A 240 4.40 1.98 2.46
CA GLU A 240 5.63 2.38 3.16
C GLU A 240 6.25 1.21 3.92
N ALA A 241 5.41 0.40 4.57
CA ALA A 241 5.83 -0.83 5.23
C ALA A 241 6.46 -1.82 4.25
N LEU A 242 5.92 -1.91 3.03
CA LEU A 242 6.49 -2.72 1.95
C LEU A 242 7.89 -2.24 1.56
N ASP A 243 8.06 -0.92 1.35
CA ASP A 243 9.36 -0.35 1.01
C ASP A 243 10.40 -0.64 2.10
N LEU A 244 10.03 -0.44 3.37
CA LEU A 244 10.89 -0.74 4.51
C LEU A 244 11.22 -2.24 4.58
N ALA A 245 10.23 -3.11 4.41
CA ALA A 245 10.40 -4.55 4.50
C ALA A 245 11.31 -5.13 3.41
N LEU A 246 11.35 -4.49 2.23
CA LEU A 246 12.17 -4.92 1.09
C LEU A 246 13.52 -4.20 1.01
N ALA A 247 13.75 -3.17 1.81
CA ALA A 247 15.03 -2.47 1.86
C ALA A 247 16.12 -3.39 2.39
N ARG A 248 17.11 -3.69 1.54
CA ARG A 248 18.27 -4.48 1.98
C ARG A 248 19.10 -3.68 2.99
N PRO A 249 19.58 -4.29 4.09
CA PRO A 249 20.53 -3.65 4.97
C PRO A 249 21.75 -3.18 4.16
N ARG A 250 22.16 -1.94 4.34
CA ARG A 250 23.43 -1.47 3.77
C ARG A 250 24.54 -2.27 4.44
N GLY A 251 25.33 -3.00 3.65
CA GLY A 251 26.46 -3.74 4.18
C GLY A 251 27.51 -2.79 4.79
N PRO A 252 28.32 -3.24 5.75
CA PRO A 252 29.30 -2.43 6.48
C PRO A 252 30.35 -1.73 5.59
N GLN A 253 30.49 -2.10 4.33
CA GLN A 253 31.44 -1.50 3.38
C GLN A 253 31.02 -0.13 2.82
N ALA A 254 29.80 0.33 3.05
CA ALA A 254 29.34 1.65 2.57
C ALA A 254 29.78 2.78 3.52
N GLU A 255 29.94 2.50 4.81
CA GLU A 255 30.39 3.50 5.80
C GLU A 255 31.87 3.77 5.69
N THR A 256 32.70 2.74 5.49
CA THR A 256 34.16 2.89 5.36
C THR A 256 34.59 3.69 4.13
N ARG A 257 33.74 3.75 3.08
CA ARG A 257 34.04 4.52 1.87
C ARG A 257 33.74 6.02 2.00
N LEU A 258 32.85 6.39 2.91
CA LEU A 258 32.58 7.79 3.23
C LEU A 258 33.57 8.36 4.25
N GLU A 259 34.04 7.58 5.20
CA GLU A 259 35.08 7.96 6.13
C GLU A 259 36.42 8.11 5.40
N GLY A 260 36.79 7.22 4.49
CA GLY A 260 38.00 7.32 3.68
C GLY A 260 38.01 8.50 2.70
N LEU A 261 36.85 9.05 2.32
CA LEU A 261 36.73 10.27 1.50
C LEU A 261 36.79 11.55 2.33
N ALA A 262 36.50 11.47 3.62
CA ALA A 262 36.62 12.61 4.56
C ALA A 262 38.05 12.81 5.04
N GLU A 263 38.86 11.74 5.19
CA GLU A 263 40.26 11.82 5.60
C GLU A 263 41.24 12.11 4.46
N GLY A 264 40.83 11.98 3.18
CA GLY A 264 41.67 12.21 1.99
C GLY A 264 41.79 13.67 1.52
N ARG A 265 41.21 14.65 2.23
CA ARG A 265 41.27 16.07 1.85
C ARG A 265 42.16 16.91 2.77
N GLY A 266 43.28 16.41 3.13
CA GLY A 266 44.27 17.19 3.85
C GLY A 266 45.67 16.79 3.43
N VAL A 267 46.30 17.62 2.62
CA VAL A 267 47.71 17.78 2.25
C VAL A 267 47.93 17.81 0.75
N ALA A 268 47.93 18.99 0.18
CA ALA A 268 48.95 19.48 -0.75
C ALA A 268 48.65 20.93 -1.14
N ALA A 269 49.20 21.87 -0.38
CA ALA A 269 49.45 23.23 -0.87
C ALA A 269 50.97 23.31 -1.21
N GLY A 270 51.26 23.61 -2.43
CA GLY A 270 52.63 23.91 -2.81
C GLY A 270 52.92 23.78 -4.31
N GLY A 271 53.14 24.92 -4.99
CA GLY A 271 53.90 24.93 -6.25
C GLY A 271 53.25 25.70 -7.43
N LEU A 272 53.62 26.94 -7.55
CA LEU A 272 53.43 27.81 -8.70
C LEU A 272 53.96 27.19 -10.03
N ALA A 273 53.24 27.43 -11.12
CA ALA A 273 53.86 27.96 -12.36
C ALA A 273 52.81 28.45 -13.38
N ALA A 274 53.06 29.62 -13.90
CA ALA A 274 52.26 30.33 -14.88
C ALA A 274 52.47 29.76 -16.30
N GLY A 275 51.53 29.94 -17.16
CA GLY A 275 51.76 29.80 -18.62
C GLY A 275 50.53 29.57 -19.49
N GLY A 276 50.14 30.59 -20.27
CA GLY A 276 49.66 30.38 -21.62
C GLY A 276 48.19 30.61 -21.96
N LEU A 277 47.94 31.75 -22.52
CA LEU A 277 46.78 32.20 -23.27
C LEU A 277 46.34 31.22 -24.39
N GLY A 278 45.04 31.10 -24.58
CA GLY A 278 44.43 30.46 -25.76
C GLY A 278 42.97 30.85 -25.91
N THR A 279 42.73 31.83 -26.76
CA THR A 279 41.40 32.36 -27.19
C THR A 279 40.74 31.48 -28.23
N GLY A 280 39.41 31.41 -28.22
CA GLY A 280 38.53 30.89 -29.27
C GLY A 280 37.33 30.21 -28.66
N GLY A 281 36.10 30.54 -28.91
CA GLY A 281 35.40 31.15 -29.98
C GLY A 281 33.95 30.67 -29.91
N LEU A 282 33.04 31.54 -30.04
CA LEU A 282 31.58 31.48 -30.03
C LEU A 282 30.94 30.32 -30.81
N GLY A 283 29.82 29.80 -30.31
CA GLY A 283 28.90 28.95 -31.01
C GLY A 283 27.50 28.98 -30.36
N ALA A 284 26.68 29.93 -30.76
CA ALA A 284 25.26 30.00 -30.43
C ALA A 284 24.47 29.01 -31.30
N GLY A 285 23.67 28.18 -30.70
CA GLY A 285 22.74 27.26 -31.36
C GLY A 285 21.32 27.45 -30.82
N ALA A 286 20.45 27.91 -31.71
CA ALA A 286 19.07 28.31 -31.47
C ALA A 286 18.12 27.17 -31.14
N LEU A 287 17.11 27.44 -30.29
CA LEU A 287 15.92 26.62 -30.04
C LEU A 287 14.94 26.71 -31.21
N PRO A 288 14.23 25.62 -31.55
CA PRO A 288 13.06 25.70 -32.43
C PRO A 288 11.76 25.91 -31.60
N THR A 289 11.00 26.88 -32.01
CA THR A 289 9.64 27.21 -31.63
C THR A 289 8.65 26.14 -32.10
N VAL A 290 7.74 25.69 -31.22
CA VAL A 290 6.60 24.83 -31.57
C VAL A 290 5.38 25.73 -31.85
N GLY A 291 4.86 25.59 -33.07
CA GLY A 291 3.68 26.29 -33.56
C GLY A 291 2.37 25.74 -32.95
N ALA A 292 1.47 26.65 -32.67
CA ALA A 292 0.09 26.41 -32.32
C ALA A 292 -0.70 25.90 -33.54
N VAL A 293 -1.51 24.86 -33.34
CA VAL A 293 -2.56 24.43 -34.29
C VAL A 293 -3.91 24.64 -33.63
N THR A 294 -4.64 25.62 -34.12
CA THR A 294 -6.06 25.88 -33.88
C THR A 294 -6.92 25.19 -34.94
N GLY A 295 -8.11 24.74 -34.61
CA GLY A 295 -9.22 24.37 -35.47
C GLY A 295 -9.67 22.92 -35.30
N GLY A 296 -10.94 22.58 -35.24
CA GLY A 296 -12.17 23.28 -35.45
C GLY A 296 -13.32 22.33 -35.10
N MET A 297 -14.38 22.89 -34.59
CA MET A 297 -15.69 22.23 -34.38
C MET A 297 -16.28 21.66 -35.66
N ALA A 298 -16.87 20.46 -35.60
CA ALA A 298 -18.00 20.09 -36.44
C ALA A 298 -18.93 19.15 -35.69
N ARG A 299 -20.20 19.52 -35.67
CA ARG A 299 -21.37 18.77 -35.19
C ARG A 299 -21.76 17.69 -36.20
N ALA A 300 -22.18 16.54 -35.71
CA ALA A 300 -23.36 15.82 -36.13
C ALA A 300 -23.74 14.79 -35.07
#